data_c7c71eb8879c5ed907860e932bd82b7f
#
_entry.id   c7c71eb8879c5ed907860e932bd82b7f
#
_cell.length_a   1.000
_cell.length_b   1.000
_cell.length_c   1.000
_cell.angle_alpha   90.00
_cell.angle_beta   90.00
_cell.angle_gamma   90.00
#
_symmetry.space_group_name_H-M   'P 1'
#
loop_
_entity.id
_entity.type
_entity.pdbx_description
1 polymer ?
#
loop_
_entity_poly.entity_id
_entity_poly.type
_entity_poly.pdbx_seq_one_letter_code
_entity_poly.pdbx_strand_id
1 'polypeptide(L)'
;MSTPSFTIPNTSALDPQTQAFPKLTAEQIDRIRPYGKVRAVSAGEILFEVGNEHMPMFVLLSGKLEVVQPTCSGERALVTHEPGGFTGEINMISGRRSLARGRVIEPGEFLEVSQENLRSLIAKDADLSEIFMRAYILRRLMLIKNGFGDVVVLGSMHCGGTLRLREFLSRNGHPYTYVDLDTDSHAQEILDRFNVRIKEIPVLICRGTKVLRNPKPQEVADCLGLNNPVDESQVRDVIVIGGGPSGLAAAVYAA
;
A
#
# COMPACT_ATOMS: atom_id res chain seq x y z
N MET A 1 -23.13 -44.68 15.89
CA MET A 1 -22.76 -43.81 14.75
C MET A 1 -21.93 -42.68 15.32
N SER A 2 -20.61 -42.78 15.21
CA SER A 2 -19.69 -41.79 15.75
C SER A 2 -19.50 -40.68 14.75
N THR A 3 -19.76 -39.44 15.15
CA THR A 3 -19.49 -38.22 14.36
C THR A 3 -17.97 -38.03 14.22
N PRO A 4 -17.42 -37.82 13.04
CA PRO A 4 -16.01 -37.51 12.89
C PRO A 4 -15.74 -36.10 13.43
N SER A 5 -14.90 -36.02 14.47
CA SER A 5 -14.37 -34.78 14.99
C SER A 5 -13.32 -34.26 13.98
N PHE A 6 -13.66 -33.16 13.30
CA PHE A 6 -12.74 -32.42 12.45
C PHE A 6 -11.80 -31.63 13.35
N THR A 7 -10.58 -32.13 13.55
CA THR A 7 -9.51 -31.41 14.23
C THR A 7 -8.91 -30.43 13.25
N ILE A 8 -9.19 -29.13 13.42
CA ILE A 8 -8.48 -28.07 12.70
C ILE A 8 -7.01 -28.14 13.13
N PRO A 9 -6.04 -28.31 12.23
CA PRO A 9 -4.64 -28.31 12.62
C PRO A 9 -4.32 -26.94 13.24
N ASN A 10 -3.79 -26.98 14.45
CA ASN A 10 -3.32 -25.84 15.20
C ASN A 10 -2.14 -25.22 14.43
N THR A 11 -2.44 -24.27 13.55
CA THR A 11 -1.43 -23.44 12.91
C THR A 11 -0.85 -22.59 14.03
N SER A 12 0.30 -23.00 14.57
CA SER A 12 1.09 -22.24 15.53
C SER A 12 1.10 -20.79 15.02
N ALA A 13 0.57 -19.88 15.83
CA ALA A 13 0.47 -18.47 15.51
C ALA A 13 1.90 -17.90 15.34
N LEU A 14 2.43 -17.97 14.11
CA LEU A 14 3.64 -17.26 13.74
C LEU A 14 3.37 -15.78 13.99
N ASP A 15 4.32 -15.12 14.64
CA ASP A 15 4.26 -13.68 14.90
C ASP A 15 3.84 -12.95 13.61
N PRO A 16 2.81 -12.07 13.66
CA PRO A 16 2.36 -11.32 12.49
C PRO A 16 3.47 -10.57 11.76
N GLN A 17 4.52 -10.18 12.48
CA GLN A 17 5.69 -9.52 11.91
C GLN A 17 6.51 -10.48 11.04
N THR A 18 6.72 -11.71 11.47
CA THR A 18 7.40 -12.76 10.69
C THR A 18 6.61 -13.11 9.43
N GLN A 19 5.29 -13.14 9.51
CA GLN A 19 4.43 -13.41 8.34
C GLN A 19 4.38 -12.22 7.36
N ALA A 20 4.51 -10.99 7.85
CA ALA A 20 4.55 -9.80 6.99
C ALA A 20 5.88 -9.68 6.24
N PHE A 21 6.98 -10.20 6.80
CA PHE A 21 8.33 -10.10 6.23
C PHE A 21 9.01 -11.47 6.13
N PRO A 22 8.38 -12.43 5.42
CA PRO A 22 8.98 -13.74 5.24
C PRO A 22 10.24 -13.65 4.38
N LYS A 23 11.19 -14.57 4.61
CA LYS A 23 12.35 -14.76 3.73
C LYS A 23 12.06 -15.91 2.76
N LEU A 24 12.30 -15.64 1.48
CA LEU A 24 12.19 -16.64 0.41
C LEU A 24 13.37 -17.60 0.47
N THR A 25 13.11 -18.86 0.19
CA THR A 25 14.14 -19.89 0.01
C THR A 25 14.85 -19.71 -1.34
N ALA A 26 16.02 -20.32 -1.49
CA ALA A 26 16.73 -20.32 -2.78
C ALA A 26 15.88 -20.91 -3.93
N GLU A 27 15.16 -22.00 -3.65
CA GLU A 27 14.25 -22.64 -4.61
C GLU A 27 13.10 -21.69 -5.04
N GLN A 28 12.52 -20.95 -4.07
CA GLN A 28 11.49 -19.95 -4.36
C GLN A 28 12.03 -18.80 -5.21
N ILE A 29 13.25 -18.33 -4.90
CA ILE A 29 13.93 -17.30 -5.69
C ILE A 29 14.20 -17.79 -7.12
N ASP A 30 14.63 -19.03 -7.30
CA ASP A 30 14.90 -19.60 -8.63
C ASP A 30 13.61 -19.68 -9.48
N ARG A 31 12.46 -19.94 -8.87
CA ARG A 31 11.15 -19.87 -9.55
C ARG A 31 10.76 -18.46 -9.97
N ILE A 32 11.25 -17.42 -9.25
CA ILE A 32 10.98 -16.02 -9.58
C ILE A 32 11.91 -15.50 -10.68
N ARG A 33 13.15 -16.03 -10.80
CA ARG A 33 14.17 -15.55 -11.76
C ARG A 33 13.67 -15.38 -13.20
N PRO A 34 12.84 -16.27 -13.77
CA PRO A 34 12.32 -16.10 -15.13
C PRO A 34 11.44 -14.86 -15.34
N TYR A 35 10.91 -14.29 -14.25
CA TYR A 35 10.02 -13.13 -14.26
C TYR A 35 10.74 -11.80 -13.99
N GLY A 36 12.05 -11.82 -13.72
CA GLY A 36 12.80 -10.63 -13.36
C GLY A 36 14.15 -10.53 -14.03
N LYS A 37 14.83 -9.43 -13.74
CA LYS A 37 16.21 -9.17 -14.18
C LYS A 37 17.08 -8.91 -12.96
N VAL A 38 18.24 -9.57 -12.91
CA VAL A 38 19.23 -9.29 -11.86
C VAL A 38 19.87 -7.94 -12.16
N ARG A 39 19.92 -7.10 -11.15
CA ARG A 39 20.47 -5.74 -11.21
C ARG A 39 21.41 -5.52 -10.03
N ALA A 40 22.62 -5.04 -10.32
CA ALA A 40 23.54 -4.54 -9.31
C ALA A 40 23.03 -3.17 -8.81
N VAL A 41 23.10 -2.96 -7.49
CA VAL A 41 22.67 -1.74 -6.83
C VAL A 41 23.79 -1.19 -5.94
N SER A 42 23.85 0.13 -5.82
CA SER A 42 24.89 0.83 -5.06
C SER A 42 24.34 1.37 -3.73
N ALA A 43 25.20 1.50 -2.72
CA ALA A 43 24.82 2.12 -1.46
C ALA A 43 24.36 3.58 -1.68
N GLY A 44 23.27 3.96 -1.01
CA GLY A 44 22.60 5.27 -1.15
C GLY A 44 21.65 5.37 -2.34
N GLU A 45 21.59 4.38 -3.22
CA GLU A 45 20.66 4.37 -4.36
C GLU A 45 19.20 4.31 -3.88
N ILE A 46 18.35 5.18 -4.46
CA ILE A 46 16.90 5.17 -4.22
C ILE A 46 16.23 4.34 -5.32
N LEU A 47 15.64 3.23 -4.94
CA LEU A 47 14.97 2.32 -5.88
C LEU A 47 13.53 2.73 -6.16
N PHE A 48 12.88 3.33 -5.18
CA PHE A 48 11.54 3.89 -5.31
C PHE A 48 11.30 5.00 -4.30
N GLU A 49 10.42 5.92 -4.67
CA GLU A 49 10.07 7.11 -3.89
C GLU A 49 8.57 7.13 -3.59
N VAL A 50 8.19 7.86 -2.53
CA VAL A 50 6.78 8.12 -2.23
C VAL A 50 6.10 8.74 -3.43
N GLY A 51 4.95 8.18 -3.82
CA GLY A 51 4.17 8.65 -4.96
C GLY A 51 4.55 8.04 -6.30
N ASN A 52 5.61 7.23 -6.39
CA ASN A 52 5.91 6.48 -7.60
C ASN A 52 4.75 5.52 -7.94
N GLU A 53 4.42 5.45 -9.21
CA GLU A 53 3.45 4.52 -9.79
C GLU A 53 4.19 3.36 -10.48
N HIS A 54 3.52 2.22 -10.61
CA HIS A 54 4.04 1.06 -11.34
C HIS A 54 5.42 0.56 -10.89
N MET A 55 5.66 0.58 -9.57
CA MET A 55 6.94 0.14 -9.03
C MET A 55 7.18 -1.35 -9.26
N PRO A 56 8.43 -1.75 -9.58
CA PRO A 56 8.83 -3.15 -9.59
C PRO A 56 8.93 -3.70 -8.16
N MET A 57 8.75 -5.01 -8.01
CA MET A 57 9.14 -5.75 -6.82
C MET A 57 10.64 -6.04 -6.90
N PHE A 58 11.34 -5.85 -5.78
CA PHE A 58 12.74 -6.24 -5.64
C PHE A 58 12.85 -7.42 -4.69
N VAL A 59 13.51 -8.49 -5.12
CA VAL A 59 13.93 -9.61 -4.26
C VAL A 59 15.43 -9.48 -4.04
N LEU A 60 15.86 -9.44 -2.79
CA LEU A 60 17.26 -9.24 -2.44
C LEU A 60 18.03 -10.57 -2.55
N LEU A 61 19.01 -10.63 -3.45
CA LEU A 61 19.94 -11.76 -3.57
C LEU A 61 21.15 -11.55 -2.67
N SER A 62 21.62 -10.30 -2.55
CA SER A 62 22.67 -9.86 -1.63
C SER A 62 22.47 -8.38 -1.27
N GLY A 63 23.20 -7.87 -0.28
CA GLY A 63 23.09 -6.47 0.16
C GLY A 63 21.91 -6.22 1.09
N LYS A 64 21.57 -4.95 1.34
CA LYS A 64 20.44 -4.55 2.21
C LYS A 64 19.72 -3.35 1.68
N LEU A 65 18.41 -3.35 1.86
CA LEU A 65 17.49 -2.27 1.51
C LEU A 65 16.72 -1.82 2.74
N GLU A 66 16.74 -0.53 3.02
CA GLU A 66 15.91 0.10 4.02
C GLU A 66 14.67 0.71 3.36
N VAL A 67 13.50 0.45 3.93
CA VAL A 67 12.25 1.11 3.54
C VAL A 67 11.89 2.10 4.62
N VAL A 68 11.76 3.37 4.23
CA VAL A 68 11.46 4.47 5.13
C VAL A 68 10.22 5.23 4.68
N GLN A 69 9.54 5.85 5.62
CA GLN A 69 8.51 6.84 5.35
C GLN A 69 9.06 8.22 5.63
N PRO A 70 9.15 9.11 4.63
CA PRO A 70 9.42 10.52 4.86
C PRO A 70 8.28 11.16 5.65
N THR A 71 8.64 11.92 6.68
CA THR A 71 7.71 12.67 7.53
C THR A 71 8.13 14.14 7.61
N CYS A 72 7.27 15.00 8.15
CA CYS A 72 7.60 16.42 8.35
C CYS A 72 8.80 16.63 9.30
N SER A 73 9.09 15.66 10.18
CA SER A 73 10.18 15.70 11.17
C SER A 73 11.42 14.88 10.77
N GLY A 74 11.44 14.30 9.58
CA GLY A 74 12.54 13.45 9.09
C GLY A 74 12.04 12.16 8.45
N GLU A 75 12.85 11.11 8.51
CA GLU A 75 12.50 9.79 7.98
C GLU A 75 12.19 8.82 9.14
N ARG A 76 11.16 8.01 8.98
CA ARG A 76 10.80 6.93 9.90
C ARG A 76 11.08 5.59 9.23
N ALA A 77 11.95 4.78 9.81
CA ALA A 77 12.23 3.43 9.33
C ALA A 77 10.97 2.55 9.49
N LEU A 78 10.63 1.81 8.45
CA LEU A 78 9.55 0.83 8.43
C LEU A 78 10.10 -0.58 8.54
N VAL A 79 11.06 -0.93 7.70
CA VAL A 79 11.70 -2.25 7.65
C VAL A 79 13.04 -2.18 6.94
N THR A 80 13.96 -3.05 7.34
CA THR A 80 15.20 -3.35 6.60
C THR A 80 15.08 -4.75 6.02
N HIS A 81 15.17 -4.85 4.68
CA HIS A 81 15.23 -6.12 3.98
C HIS A 81 16.67 -6.58 3.84
N GLU A 82 16.91 -7.86 4.10
CA GLU A 82 18.15 -8.60 3.91
C GLU A 82 17.99 -9.65 2.81
N PRO A 83 19.05 -10.38 2.41
CA PRO A 83 18.94 -11.45 1.41
C PRO A 83 17.81 -12.43 1.71
N GLY A 84 17.09 -12.80 0.66
CA GLY A 84 15.84 -13.56 0.72
C GLY A 84 14.59 -12.70 1.00
N GLY A 85 14.76 -11.46 1.46
CA GLY A 85 13.66 -10.51 1.60
C GLY A 85 13.16 -9.98 0.25
N PHE A 86 11.95 -9.44 0.25
CA PHE A 86 11.37 -8.81 -0.93
C PHE A 86 10.57 -7.57 -0.56
N THR A 87 10.54 -6.60 -1.48
CA THR A 87 9.79 -5.34 -1.32
C THR A 87 8.32 -5.49 -1.69
N GLY A 88 7.54 -4.48 -1.39
CA GLY A 88 6.17 -4.33 -1.87
C GLY A 88 5.11 -4.42 -0.78
N GLU A 89 3.94 -3.96 -1.17
CA GLU A 89 2.68 -4.07 -0.45
C GLU A 89 1.54 -4.16 -1.48
N ILE A 90 0.30 -4.26 -1.04
CA ILE A 90 -0.83 -4.54 -1.95
C ILE A 90 -1.00 -3.52 -3.09
N ASN A 91 -0.49 -2.29 -2.94
CA ASN A 91 -0.52 -1.27 -3.99
C ASN A 91 0.26 -1.69 -5.24
N MET A 92 1.29 -2.53 -5.12
CA MET A 92 2.05 -3.04 -6.26
C MET A 92 1.17 -3.86 -7.21
N ILE A 93 0.19 -4.61 -6.67
CA ILE A 93 -0.73 -5.40 -7.48
C ILE A 93 -1.82 -4.50 -8.07
N SER A 94 -2.33 -3.55 -7.30
CA SER A 94 -3.41 -2.65 -7.71
C SER A 94 -2.97 -1.48 -8.59
N GLY A 95 -1.65 -1.25 -8.77
CA GLY A 95 -1.11 -0.14 -9.53
C GLY A 95 -1.17 1.21 -8.81
N ARG A 96 -1.50 1.22 -7.53
CA ARG A 96 -1.53 2.44 -6.72
C ARG A 96 -0.12 2.92 -6.39
N ARG A 97 -0.04 4.20 -6.00
CA ARG A 97 1.23 4.86 -5.67
C ARG A 97 1.89 4.32 -4.41
N SER A 98 3.24 4.37 -4.37
CA SER A 98 4.03 4.04 -3.20
C SER A 98 3.76 4.98 -2.04
N LEU A 99 3.73 4.44 -0.83
CA LEU A 99 3.63 5.20 0.43
C LEU A 99 4.99 5.34 1.14
N ALA A 100 6.04 4.73 0.59
CA ALA A 100 7.34 4.67 1.21
C ALA A 100 8.47 4.89 0.19
N ARG A 101 9.66 5.20 0.70
CA ARG A 101 10.92 5.25 -0.04
C ARG A 101 11.73 4.00 0.24
N GLY A 102 12.35 3.42 -0.80
CA GLY A 102 13.32 2.34 -0.66
C GLY A 102 14.71 2.82 -0.99
N ARG A 103 15.65 2.72 -0.01
CA ARG A 103 17.04 3.14 -0.13
C ARG A 103 17.97 1.96 0.13
N VAL A 104 18.94 1.76 -0.77
CA VAL A 104 19.98 0.75 -0.59
C VAL A 104 20.96 1.21 0.49
N ILE A 105 21.14 0.40 1.55
CA ILE A 105 22.11 0.69 2.61
C ILE A 105 23.41 -0.12 2.46
N GLU A 106 23.32 -1.34 1.94
CA GLU A 106 24.49 -2.14 1.57
C GLU A 106 24.39 -2.52 0.08
N PRO A 107 25.43 -2.33 -0.73
CA PRO A 107 25.40 -2.67 -2.15
C PRO A 107 25.23 -4.16 -2.35
N GLY A 108 24.63 -4.55 -3.48
CA GLY A 108 24.39 -5.96 -3.76
C GLY A 108 23.70 -6.21 -5.10
N GLU A 109 23.11 -7.38 -5.23
CA GLU A 109 22.34 -7.79 -6.41
C GLU A 109 20.89 -8.00 -6.02
N PHE A 110 20.00 -7.36 -6.75
CA PHE A 110 18.55 -7.48 -6.55
C PHE A 110 17.91 -8.01 -7.83
N LEU A 111 16.92 -8.88 -7.66
CA LEU A 111 16.08 -9.34 -8.75
C LEU A 111 14.90 -8.38 -8.87
N GLU A 112 14.87 -7.61 -9.95
CA GLU A 112 13.84 -6.63 -10.26
C GLU A 112 12.74 -7.29 -11.09
N VAL A 113 11.52 -7.34 -10.56
CA VAL A 113 10.34 -7.94 -11.18
C VAL A 113 9.31 -6.85 -11.46
N SER A 114 8.98 -6.62 -12.74
CA SER A 114 7.97 -5.63 -13.12
C SER A 114 6.59 -5.99 -12.56
N GLN A 115 5.71 -5.01 -12.45
CA GLN A 115 4.33 -5.22 -11.97
C GLN A 115 3.57 -6.22 -12.83
N GLU A 116 3.75 -6.19 -14.15
CA GLU A 116 3.13 -7.12 -15.08
C GLU A 116 3.63 -8.55 -14.85
N ASN A 117 4.95 -8.72 -14.73
CA ASN A 117 5.54 -10.02 -14.45
C ASN A 117 5.16 -10.55 -13.07
N LEU A 118 5.04 -9.69 -12.06
CA LEU A 118 4.54 -10.06 -10.73
C LEU A 118 3.10 -10.58 -10.80
N ARG A 119 2.22 -9.92 -11.56
CA ARG A 119 0.85 -10.40 -11.77
C ARG A 119 0.81 -11.75 -12.48
N SER A 120 1.66 -11.93 -13.49
CA SER A 120 1.80 -13.21 -14.20
C SER A 120 2.32 -14.31 -13.29
N LEU A 121 3.30 -14.02 -12.43
CA LEU A 121 3.83 -14.94 -11.44
C LEU A 121 2.76 -15.39 -10.45
N ILE A 122 2.04 -14.42 -9.85
CA ILE A 122 0.96 -14.68 -8.89
C ILE A 122 -0.16 -15.54 -9.51
N ALA A 123 -0.46 -15.35 -10.79
CA ALA A 123 -1.47 -16.13 -11.49
C ALA A 123 -1.05 -17.58 -11.78
N LYS A 124 0.26 -17.85 -11.87
CA LYS A 124 0.79 -19.16 -12.31
C LYS A 124 1.37 -20.02 -11.18
N ASP A 125 1.81 -19.39 -10.09
CA ASP A 125 2.46 -20.08 -8.96
C ASP A 125 1.66 -19.85 -7.67
N ALA A 126 0.89 -20.86 -7.28
CA ALA A 126 -0.01 -20.77 -6.13
C ALA A 126 0.73 -20.57 -4.81
N ASP A 127 1.89 -21.22 -4.61
CA ASP A 127 2.67 -21.11 -3.37
C ASP A 127 3.26 -19.71 -3.20
N LEU A 128 3.89 -19.18 -4.26
CA LEU A 128 4.43 -17.82 -4.26
C LEU A 128 3.32 -16.79 -4.16
N SER A 129 2.17 -17.03 -4.80
CA SER A 129 0.98 -16.20 -4.68
C SER A 129 0.52 -16.08 -3.22
N GLU A 130 0.43 -17.20 -2.51
CA GLU A 130 0.03 -17.18 -1.09
C GLU A 130 1.01 -16.38 -0.23
N ILE A 131 2.32 -16.59 -0.43
CA ILE A 131 3.37 -15.88 0.32
C ILE A 131 3.27 -14.37 0.08
N PHE A 132 3.22 -13.94 -1.19
CA PHE A 132 3.18 -12.52 -1.53
C PHE A 132 1.89 -11.86 -1.10
N MET A 133 0.73 -12.47 -1.37
CA MET A 133 -0.56 -11.90 -1.00
C MET A 133 -0.70 -11.74 0.51
N ARG A 134 -0.30 -12.76 1.28
CA ARG A 134 -0.32 -12.71 2.73
C ARG A 134 0.60 -11.60 3.25
N ALA A 135 1.85 -11.55 2.79
CA ALA A 135 2.81 -10.53 3.19
C ALA A 135 2.30 -9.12 2.85
N TYR A 136 1.79 -8.90 1.64
CA TYR A 136 1.30 -7.59 1.18
C TYR A 136 0.08 -7.12 1.96
N ILE A 137 -0.87 -8.02 2.25
CA ILE A 137 -2.04 -7.69 3.08
C ILE A 137 -1.61 -7.30 4.50
N LEU A 138 -0.72 -8.09 5.12
CA LEU A 138 -0.26 -7.82 6.47
C LEU A 138 0.53 -6.51 6.55
N ARG A 139 1.42 -6.23 5.59
CA ARG A 139 2.15 -4.96 5.49
C ARG A 139 1.18 -3.78 5.38
N ARG A 140 0.14 -3.92 4.56
CA ARG A 140 -0.90 -2.89 4.44
C ARG A 140 -1.64 -2.64 5.74
N LEU A 141 -2.03 -3.71 6.43
CA LEU A 141 -2.67 -3.61 7.76
C LEU A 141 -1.75 -2.93 8.78
N MET A 142 -0.45 -3.22 8.75
CA MET A 142 0.53 -2.56 9.62
C MET A 142 0.64 -1.06 9.32
N LEU A 143 0.67 -0.67 8.04
CA LEU A 143 0.67 0.75 7.64
C LEU A 143 -0.59 1.45 8.13
N ILE A 144 -1.77 0.85 7.95
CA ILE A 144 -3.05 1.41 8.42
C ILE A 144 -3.06 1.54 9.94
N LYS A 145 -2.69 0.46 10.67
CA LYS A 145 -2.70 0.42 12.13
C LYS A 145 -1.78 1.47 12.76
N ASN A 146 -0.64 1.72 12.13
CA ASN A 146 0.35 2.67 12.62
C ASN A 146 0.13 4.11 12.10
N GLY A 147 -0.96 4.36 11.35
CA GLY A 147 -1.22 5.66 10.74
C GLY A 147 -0.18 6.07 9.70
N PHE A 148 0.52 5.10 9.12
CA PHE A 148 1.50 5.34 8.07
C PHE A 148 0.82 5.64 6.75
N GLY A 149 0.59 6.92 6.49
CA GLY A 149 0.05 7.41 5.24
C GLY A 149 0.63 8.78 4.93
N ASP A 150 0.61 9.12 3.66
CA ASP A 150 0.95 10.45 3.15
C ASP A 150 -0.23 11.43 3.28
N VAL A 151 -1.25 11.04 4.04
CA VAL A 151 -2.50 11.78 4.24
C VAL A 151 -2.68 12.13 5.70
N VAL A 152 -2.94 13.41 5.95
CA VAL A 152 -3.36 13.92 7.25
C VAL A 152 -4.78 14.45 7.13
N VAL A 153 -5.68 14.00 8.00
CA VAL A 153 -7.05 14.49 8.13
C VAL A 153 -7.11 15.38 9.36
N LEU A 154 -7.43 16.65 9.17
CA LEU A 154 -7.69 17.60 10.23
C LEU A 154 -9.21 17.82 10.34
N GLY A 155 -9.78 17.61 11.50
CA GLY A 155 -11.21 17.79 11.68
C GLY A 155 -11.69 17.48 13.07
N SER A 156 -12.92 17.89 13.40
CA SER A 156 -13.59 17.56 14.65
C SER A 156 -14.29 16.21 14.55
N MET A 157 -14.24 15.40 15.61
CA MET A 157 -15.03 14.17 15.72
C MET A 157 -16.54 14.40 15.59
N HIS A 158 -17.00 15.61 15.90
CA HIS A 158 -18.40 16.00 15.86
C HIS A 158 -18.85 16.53 14.50
N CYS A 159 -17.91 16.67 13.55
CA CYS A 159 -18.21 17.15 12.19
C CYS A 159 -18.57 15.99 11.24
N GLY A 160 -19.79 16.00 10.71
CA GLY A 160 -20.23 14.97 9.74
C GLY A 160 -19.37 14.88 8.49
N GLY A 161 -18.73 15.98 8.05
CA GLY A 161 -17.75 15.98 6.97
C GLY A 161 -16.51 15.17 7.32
N THR A 162 -15.98 15.34 8.53
CA THR A 162 -14.82 14.59 9.04
C THR A 162 -15.11 13.10 9.08
N LEU A 163 -16.30 12.71 9.59
CA LEU A 163 -16.69 11.32 9.68
C LEU A 163 -16.79 10.66 8.29
N ARG A 164 -17.43 11.34 7.32
CA ARG A 164 -17.53 10.86 5.93
C ARG A 164 -16.17 10.72 5.27
N LEU A 165 -15.27 11.66 5.50
CA LEU A 165 -13.91 11.62 4.94
C LEU A 165 -13.10 10.45 5.51
N ARG A 166 -13.15 10.24 6.83
CA ARG A 166 -12.51 9.12 7.51
C ARG A 166 -13.08 7.78 7.05
N GLU A 167 -14.41 7.69 6.92
CA GLU A 167 -15.07 6.49 6.40
C GLU A 167 -14.64 6.19 4.97
N PHE A 168 -14.58 7.19 4.10
CA PHE A 168 -14.11 7.04 2.73
C PHE A 168 -12.69 6.49 2.66
N LEU A 169 -11.75 7.06 3.43
CA LEU A 169 -10.36 6.60 3.48
C LEU A 169 -10.25 5.17 4.01
N SER A 170 -11.01 4.86 5.08
CA SER A 170 -11.03 3.52 5.69
C SER A 170 -11.59 2.46 4.74
N ARG A 171 -12.69 2.74 4.06
CA ARG A 171 -13.30 1.82 3.06
C ARG A 171 -12.37 1.55 1.88
N ASN A 172 -11.57 2.55 1.49
CA ASN A 172 -10.57 2.39 0.44
C ASN A 172 -9.25 1.81 0.95
N GLY A 173 -9.15 1.44 2.24
CA GLY A 173 -7.93 0.91 2.83
C GLY A 173 -6.75 1.88 2.71
N HIS A 174 -6.99 3.20 2.67
CA HIS A 174 -5.94 4.20 2.59
C HIS A 174 -5.51 4.61 3.99
N PRO A 175 -4.23 4.42 4.38
CA PRO A 175 -3.75 4.84 5.69
C PRO A 175 -3.71 6.37 5.77
N TYR A 176 -4.09 6.90 6.92
CA TYR A 176 -4.07 8.34 7.19
C TYR A 176 -3.79 8.62 8.65
N THR A 177 -3.21 9.77 8.94
CA THR A 177 -3.11 10.32 10.29
C THR A 177 -4.32 11.21 10.55
N TYR A 178 -4.99 11.01 11.68
CA TYR A 178 -6.09 11.89 12.10
C TYR A 178 -5.62 12.82 13.21
N VAL A 179 -5.83 14.10 13.03
CA VAL A 179 -5.61 15.14 14.03
C VAL A 179 -6.97 15.69 14.43
N ASP A 180 -7.33 15.46 15.68
CA ASP A 180 -8.59 15.93 16.23
C ASP A 180 -8.45 17.39 16.71
N LEU A 181 -9.14 18.28 16.05
CA LEU A 181 -9.10 19.71 16.37
C LEU A 181 -9.71 20.05 17.72
N ASP A 182 -10.48 19.12 18.30
CA ASP A 182 -11.13 19.35 19.59
C ASP A 182 -10.20 19.02 20.78
N THR A 183 -9.19 18.17 20.55
CA THR A 183 -8.34 17.62 21.63
C THR A 183 -6.85 17.84 21.45
N ASP A 184 -6.39 18.07 20.22
CA ASP A 184 -4.96 18.21 19.91
C ASP A 184 -4.48 19.64 20.14
N SER A 185 -3.54 19.81 21.08
CA SER A 185 -2.97 21.11 21.42
C SER A 185 -2.14 21.76 20.28
N HIS A 186 -1.68 20.97 19.32
CA HIS A 186 -0.90 21.44 18.15
C HIS A 186 -1.80 21.70 16.92
N ALA A 187 -3.11 21.45 17.06
CA ALA A 187 -4.04 21.62 15.95
C ALA A 187 -4.01 23.05 15.37
N GLN A 188 -3.91 24.06 16.24
CA GLN A 188 -3.86 25.46 15.80
C GLN A 188 -2.60 25.76 14.98
N GLU A 189 -1.44 25.26 15.37
CA GLU A 189 -0.18 25.45 14.63
C GLU A 189 -0.28 24.88 13.22
N ILE A 190 -0.94 23.71 13.09
CA ILE A 190 -1.16 23.06 11.80
C ILE A 190 -2.13 23.86 10.93
N LEU A 191 -3.22 24.36 11.50
CA LEU A 191 -4.19 25.22 10.80
C LEU A 191 -3.52 26.50 10.29
N ASP A 192 -2.71 27.14 11.12
CA ASP A 192 -2.00 28.38 10.79
C ASP A 192 -0.95 28.14 9.70
N ARG A 193 -0.18 27.05 9.81
CA ARG A 193 0.83 26.67 8.81
C ARG A 193 0.24 26.47 7.41
N PHE A 194 -0.97 25.93 7.33
CA PHE A 194 -1.65 25.68 6.05
C PHE A 194 -2.70 26.75 5.71
N ASN A 195 -2.77 27.85 6.50
CA ASN A 195 -3.74 28.95 6.35
C ASN A 195 -5.18 28.44 6.19
N VAL A 196 -5.61 27.56 7.12
CA VAL A 196 -6.93 26.93 7.12
C VAL A 196 -7.85 27.63 8.10
N ARG A 197 -9.05 27.99 7.65
CA ARG A 197 -10.10 28.56 8.48
C ARG A 197 -11.03 27.47 9.02
N ILE A 198 -11.62 27.69 10.18
CA ILE A 198 -12.56 26.73 10.82
C ILE A 198 -13.72 26.33 9.90
N LYS A 199 -14.20 27.26 9.04
CA LYS A 199 -15.29 26.97 8.08
C LYS A 199 -14.88 25.99 6.97
N GLU A 200 -13.58 25.75 6.78
CA GLU A 200 -13.02 24.93 5.71
C GLU A 200 -12.76 23.49 6.17
N ILE A 201 -13.14 23.16 7.42
CA ILE A 201 -13.01 21.82 7.99
C ILE A 201 -14.13 20.89 7.48
N PRO A 202 -13.81 19.61 7.22
CA PRO A 202 -12.53 18.93 7.39
C PRO A 202 -11.51 19.31 6.33
N VAL A 203 -10.23 19.21 6.69
CA VAL A 203 -9.13 19.41 5.74
C VAL A 203 -8.38 18.10 5.56
N LEU A 204 -8.04 17.82 4.32
CA LEU A 204 -7.17 16.71 3.97
C LEU A 204 -5.89 17.25 3.38
N ILE A 205 -4.76 16.90 3.97
CA ILE A 205 -3.43 17.24 3.49
C ILE A 205 -2.80 16.00 2.87
N CYS A 206 -2.52 16.06 1.57
CA CYS A 206 -1.83 15.00 0.85
C CYS A 206 -0.35 15.34 0.69
N ARG A 207 0.52 14.40 1.08
CA ARG A 207 1.98 14.50 0.89
C ARG A 207 2.60 15.78 1.44
N GLY A 208 2.00 16.34 2.49
CA GLY A 208 2.48 17.56 3.11
C GLY A 208 2.39 18.84 2.25
N THR A 209 1.87 18.77 1.03
CA THR A 209 1.86 19.88 0.07
C THR A 209 0.47 20.24 -0.46
N LYS A 210 -0.33 19.25 -0.84
CA LYS A 210 -1.66 19.50 -1.41
C LYS A 210 -2.72 19.52 -0.32
N VAL A 211 -3.38 20.66 -0.15
CA VAL A 211 -4.41 20.89 0.86
C VAL A 211 -5.78 20.92 0.20
N LEU A 212 -6.65 19.99 0.58
CA LEU A 212 -8.05 19.96 0.16
C LEU A 212 -8.92 20.40 1.35
N ARG A 213 -9.76 21.41 1.13
CA ARG A 213 -10.63 22.00 2.14
C ARG A 213 -12.06 21.55 1.92
N ASN A 214 -12.63 20.91 2.94
CA ASN A 214 -13.97 20.31 2.91
C ASN A 214 -14.21 19.49 1.62
N PRO A 215 -13.30 18.54 1.28
CA PRO A 215 -13.30 17.89 -0.02
C PRO A 215 -14.46 16.93 -0.18
N LYS A 216 -14.93 16.82 -1.42
CA LYS A 216 -15.84 15.75 -1.83
C LYS A 216 -15.05 14.44 -2.03
N PRO A 217 -15.69 13.26 -1.89
CA PRO A 217 -15.04 11.97 -2.10
C PRO A 217 -14.30 11.85 -3.44
N GLN A 218 -14.84 12.43 -4.51
CA GLN A 218 -14.21 12.47 -5.82
C GLN A 218 -12.87 13.20 -5.81
N GLU A 219 -12.80 14.40 -5.21
CA GLU A 219 -11.57 15.18 -5.10
C GLU A 219 -10.49 14.46 -4.30
N VAL A 220 -10.92 13.71 -3.26
CA VAL A 220 -10.04 12.85 -2.47
C VAL A 220 -9.53 11.70 -3.31
N ALA A 221 -10.41 11.00 -4.02
CA ALA A 221 -10.06 9.90 -4.90
C ALA A 221 -9.04 10.33 -5.98
N ASP A 222 -9.26 11.47 -6.62
CA ASP A 222 -8.35 12.03 -7.63
C ASP A 222 -6.99 12.40 -7.02
N CYS A 223 -7.01 13.02 -5.82
CA CYS A 223 -5.77 13.38 -5.12
C CYS A 223 -4.93 12.16 -4.76
N LEU A 224 -5.58 11.07 -4.37
CA LEU A 224 -4.93 9.84 -3.94
C LEU A 224 -4.60 8.88 -5.09
N GLY A 225 -5.03 9.20 -6.31
CA GLY A 225 -4.86 8.32 -7.46
C GLY A 225 -5.69 7.05 -7.33
N LEU A 226 -6.86 7.13 -6.69
CA LEU A 226 -7.78 5.99 -6.57
C LEU A 226 -8.65 5.82 -7.82
N ASN A 227 -8.79 6.86 -8.62
CA ASN A 227 -9.50 6.85 -9.89
C ASN A 227 -8.51 6.63 -11.03
N ASN A 228 -8.70 5.55 -11.77
CA ASN A 228 -8.04 5.41 -13.06
C ASN A 228 -8.87 6.20 -14.10
N PRO A 229 -8.25 7.08 -14.90
CA PRO A 229 -8.96 7.74 -15.98
C PRO A 229 -9.50 6.67 -16.94
N VAL A 230 -10.79 6.72 -17.22
CA VAL A 230 -11.41 5.88 -18.24
C VAL A 230 -11.16 6.60 -19.58
N ASP A 231 -10.62 5.87 -20.55
CA ASP A 231 -10.52 6.36 -21.91
C ASP A 231 -11.93 6.41 -22.53
N GLU A 232 -12.50 7.61 -22.57
CA GLU A 232 -13.84 7.87 -23.10
C GLU A 232 -13.93 7.70 -24.62
N SER A 233 -12.79 7.62 -25.31
CA SER A 233 -12.75 7.41 -26.77
C SER A 233 -12.93 5.94 -27.16
N GLN A 234 -12.76 5.02 -26.20
CA GLN A 234 -12.91 3.58 -26.44
C GLN A 234 -14.34 3.12 -26.19
N VAL A 235 -14.96 2.55 -27.21
CA VAL A 235 -16.20 1.80 -27.07
C VAL A 235 -15.88 0.45 -26.41
N ARG A 236 -16.59 0.13 -25.34
CA ARG A 236 -16.45 -1.13 -24.60
C ARG A 236 -17.66 -2.02 -24.88
N ASP A 237 -17.42 -3.30 -25.14
CA ASP A 237 -18.51 -4.27 -25.35
C ASP A 237 -19.29 -4.51 -24.07
N VAL A 238 -18.61 -4.51 -22.92
CA VAL A 238 -19.20 -4.70 -21.60
C VAL A 238 -18.61 -3.73 -20.58
N ILE A 239 -19.48 -3.13 -19.78
CA ILE A 239 -19.11 -2.32 -18.62
C ILE A 239 -19.78 -2.91 -17.38
N VAL A 240 -18.97 -3.36 -16.41
CA VAL A 240 -19.45 -3.89 -15.13
C VAL A 240 -19.37 -2.79 -14.07
N ILE A 241 -20.52 -2.40 -13.52
CA ILE A 241 -20.60 -1.38 -12.46
C ILE A 241 -20.80 -2.08 -11.12
N GLY A 242 -19.77 -2.06 -10.28
CA GLY A 242 -19.77 -2.67 -8.95
C GLY A 242 -18.96 -3.95 -8.87
N GLY A 243 -18.13 -4.06 -7.82
CA GLY A 243 -17.27 -5.22 -7.52
C GLY A 243 -17.87 -6.19 -6.51
N GLY A 244 -19.20 -6.26 -6.39
CA GLY A 244 -19.88 -7.29 -5.59
C GLY A 244 -19.84 -8.66 -6.27
N PRO A 245 -20.36 -9.72 -5.61
CA PRO A 245 -20.33 -11.08 -6.16
C PRO A 245 -20.84 -11.19 -7.59
N SER A 246 -21.96 -10.53 -7.89
CA SER A 246 -22.56 -10.53 -9.24
C SER A 246 -21.70 -9.79 -10.27
N GLY A 247 -21.11 -8.65 -9.89
CA GLY A 247 -20.22 -7.89 -10.77
C GLY A 247 -18.91 -8.63 -11.05
N LEU A 248 -18.33 -9.27 -10.04
CA LEU A 248 -17.16 -10.12 -10.21
C LEU A 248 -17.45 -11.33 -11.11
N ALA A 249 -18.58 -12.00 -10.91
CA ALA A 249 -19.01 -13.08 -11.80
C ALA A 249 -19.18 -12.59 -13.24
N ALA A 250 -19.88 -11.46 -13.44
CA ALA A 250 -20.05 -10.86 -14.77
C ALA A 250 -18.72 -10.54 -15.45
N ALA A 251 -17.75 -10.00 -14.71
CA ALA A 251 -16.42 -9.70 -15.24
C ALA A 251 -15.66 -10.95 -15.67
N VAL A 252 -15.75 -12.04 -14.90
CA VAL A 252 -15.13 -13.33 -15.25
C VAL A 252 -15.73 -13.95 -16.51
N TYR A 253 -17.07 -13.87 -16.66
CA TYR A 253 -17.74 -14.44 -17.84
C TYR A 253 -17.62 -13.55 -19.08
N ALA A 254 -17.28 -12.28 -18.95
CA ALA A 254 -17.10 -11.34 -20.05
C ALA A 254 -15.65 -11.26 -20.54
N ALA A 255 -14.68 -11.85 -19.82
CA ALA A 255 -13.26 -11.85 -20.16
C ALA A 255 -12.89 -13.06 -21.00
#